data_29f95f1bf4470d054d78418da1a64863
#
_entry.id   29f95f1bf4470d054d78418da1a64863
#
_cell.length_a   1.000
_cell.length_b   1.000
_cell.length_c   1.000
_cell.angle_alpha   90.00
_cell.angle_beta   90.00
_cell.angle_gamma   90.00
#
_symmetry.space_group_name_H-M   'P 1'
#
loop_
_entity.id
_entity.type
_entity.pdbx_description
1 polymer ?
#
loop_
_entity_poly.entity_id
_entity_poly.type
_entity_poly.pdbx_seq_one_letter_code
_entity_poly.pdbx_strand_id
1 'polypeptide(L)'
;MKTYMAKGETVERKWYVVDATDMILGRLSSQVAAILRGKNKPIFTPHVDTGDCVIIVNAAKVRLTGNKLAEKTHIHHTGYPGGIKEITYGELLAKKPEFAVYESIRRMMPKGPLGRKMLKKLRVYAGPTHNHEAQQPEALVLK
;
A
#
# COMPACT_ATOMS: atom_id res chain seq x y z
N MET A 1 29.24 5.57 -21.93
CA MET A 1 28.12 4.73 -21.43
C MET A 1 26.86 5.58 -21.33
N LYS A 2 25.73 5.08 -21.82
CA LYS A 2 24.44 5.77 -21.67
C LYS A 2 23.64 5.05 -20.59
N THR A 3 23.18 5.79 -19.59
CA THR A 3 22.28 5.28 -18.55
C THR A 3 20.90 5.04 -19.15
N TYR A 4 20.29 3.88 -18.85
CA TYR A 4 18.92 3.57 -19.27
C TYR A 4 17.94 4.50 -18.54
N MET A 5 17.05 5.11 -19.30
CA MET A 5 15.93 5.91 -18.75
C MET A 5 14.61 5.31 -19.25
N ALA A 6 13.77 4.89 -18.33
CA ALA A 6 12.47 4.33 -18.65
C ALA A 6 11.54 5.40 -19.26
N LYS A 7 10.75 5.01 -20.25
CA LYS A 7 9.67 5.83 -20.81
C LYS A 7 8.33 5.28 -20.32
N GLY A 8 7.44 6.15 -19.86
CA GLY A 8 6.16 5.75 -19.28
C GLY A 8 5.26 4.91 -20.18
N GLU A 9 5.41 5.06 -21.50
CA GLU A 9 4.66 4.36 -22.54
C GLU A 9 5.13 2.90 -22.73
N THR A 10 6.42 2.64 -22.49
CA THR A 10 7.04 1.32 -22.74
C THR A 10 7.11 0.44 -21.48
N VAL A 11 6.66 0.95 -20.33
CA VAL A 11 6.71 0.19 -19.07
C VAL A 11 5.55 -0.80 -19.00
N GLU A 12 5.88 -2.09 -19.00
CA GLU A 12 4.92 -3.15 -18.71
C GLU A 12 4.63 -3.19 -17.21
N ARG A 13 3.33 -3.23 -16.85
CA ARG A 13 2.85 -3.30 -15.47
C ARG A 13 2.13 -4.61 -15.24
N LYS A 14 2.59 -5.35 -14.25
CA LYS A 14 1.94 -6.58 -13.79
C LYS A 14 0.98 -6.29 -12.65
N TRP A 15 0.06 -7.22 -12.44
CA TRP A 15 -0.86 -7.21 -11.32
C TRP A 15 -0.50 -8.32 -10.35
N TYR A 16 -0.39 -7.99 -9.07
CA TYR A 16 -0.08 -8.93 -8.01
C TYR A 16 -1.18 -8.96 -6.96
N VAL A 17 -1.52 -10.16 -6.47
CA VAL A 17 -2.35 -10.35 -5.29
C VAL A 17 -1.46 -10.75 -4.13
N VAL A 18 -1.62 -10.07 -3.01
CA VAL A 18 -0.93 -10.32 -1.75
C VAL A 18 -1.95 -10.64 -0.68
N ASP A 19 -1.81 -11.78 -0.01
CA ASP A 19 -2.60 -12.10 1.16
C ASP A 19 -1.95 -11.48 2.41
N ALA A 20 -2.73 -10.67 3.11
CA ALA A 20 -2.29 -9.97 4.32
C ALA A 20 -2.52 -10.78 5.61
N THR A 21 -3.03 -12.01 5.52
CA THR A 21 -3.33 -12.85 6.70
C THR A 21 -2.07 -13.06 7.54
N ASP A 22 -2.17 -12.72 8.83
CA ASP A 22 -1.10 -12.84 9.83
C ASP A 22 0.19 -12.04 9.52
N MET A 23 0.20 -11.23 8.48
CA MET A 23 1.35 -10.38 8.16
C MET A 23 1.42 -9.16 9.08
N ILE A 24 2.64 -8.79 9.46
CA ILE A 24 2.89 -7.57 10.24
C ILE A 24 2.70 -6.34 9.35
N LEU A 25 1.78 -5.45 9.72
CA LEU A 25 1.38 -4.27 8.94
C LEU A 25 2.57 -3.46 8.40
N GLY A 26 3.57 -3.17 9.23
CA GLY A 26 4.72 -2.37 8.80
C GLY A 26 5.59 -3.06 7.75
N ARG A 27 5.84 -4.37 7.90
CA ARG A 27 6.62 -5.15 6.94
C ARG A 27 5.87 -5.32 5.62
N LEU A 28 4.58 -5.65 5.66
CA LEU A 28 3.71 -5.68 4.50
C LEU A 28 3.76 -4.35 3.75
N SER A 29 3.56 -3.24 4.47
CA SER A 29 3.50 -1.90 3.86
C SER A 29 4.79 -1.50 3.18
N SER A 30 5.97 -1.82 3.76
CA SER A 30 7.26 -1.47 3.18
C SER A 30 7.55 -2.24 1.88
N GLN A 31 7.22 -3.53 1.84
CA GLN A 31 7.41 -4.37 0.66
C GLN A 31 6.46 -3.96 -0.47
N VAL A 32 5.19 -3.75 -0.14
CA VAL A 32 4.19 -3.27 -1.12
C VAL A 32 4.56 -1.89 -1.67
N ALA A 33 5.03 -0.98 -0.84
CA ALA A 33 5.48 0.34 -1.28
C ALA A 33 6.67 0.25 -2.25
N ALA A 34 7.61 -0.68 -2.03
CA ALA A 34 8.72 -0.92 -2.94
C ALA A 34 8.25 -1.43 -4.31
N ILE A 35 7.24 -2.31 -4.37
CA ILE A 35 6.65 -2.84 -5.60
C ILE A 35 5.89 -1.72 -6.35
N LEU A 36 5.03 -0.97 -5.66
CA LEU A 36 4.28 0.14 -6.25
C LEU A 36 5.19 1.22 -6.84
N ARG A 37 6.34 1.45 -6.22
CA ARG A 37 7.36 2.39 -6.71
C ARG A 37 8.21 1.80 -7.83
N GLY A 38 8.28 0.47 -7.95
CA GLY A 38 9.07 -0.24 -8.97
C GLY A 38 10.54 -0.42 -8.60
N LYS A 39 10.91 -0.33 -7.33
CA LYS A 39 12.30 -0.51 -6.87
C LYS A 39 12.84 -1.93 -7.09
N ASN A 40 11.96 -2.90 -7.26
CA ASN A 40 12.29 -4.29 -7.55
C ASN A 40 12.67 -4.54 -9.02
N LYS A 41 12.43 -3.57 -9.90
CA LYS A 41 12.73 -3.68 -11.33
C LYS A 41 14.08 -3.04 -11.68
N PRO A 42 14.88 -3.67 -12.56
CA PRO A 42 16.16 -3.09 -13.03
C PRO A 42 15.95 -1.80 -13.83
N ILE A 43 14.78 -1.60 -14.43
CA ILE A 43 14.40 -0.40 -15.18
C ILE A 43 13.96 0.77 -14.29
N PHE A 44 14.11 0.66 -12.97
CA PHE A 44 13.68 1.71 -12.04
C PHE A 44 14.27 3.07 -12.40
N THR A 45 13.40 4.06 -12.61
CA THR A 45 13.77 5.45 -12.88
C THR A 45 12.99 6.35 -11.94
N PRO A 46 13.64 7.22 -11.14
CA PRO A 46 12.99 7.97 -10.05
C PRO A 46 11.84 8.89 -10.49
N HIS A 47 11.90 9.46 -11.69
CA HIS A 47 10.91 10.41 -12.21
C HIS A 47 9.80 9.75 -13.05
N VAL A 48 9.89 8.46 -13.31
CA VAL A 48 8.91 7.68 -14.09
C VAL A 48 8.24 6.63 -13.21
N ASP A 49 6.95 6.44 -13.38
CA ASP A 49 6.21 5.38 -12.70
C ASP A 49 6.46 4.03 -13.37
N THR A 50 7.41 3.26 -12.84
CA THR A 50 7.80 1.92 -13.31
C THR A 50 7.17 0.78 -12.50
N GLY A 51 6.45 1.10 -11.43
CA GLY A 51 5.91 0.12 -10.49
C GLY A 51 4.71 -0.67 -11.02
N ASP A 52 4.43 -1.78 -10.37
CA ASP A 52 3.33 -2.69 -10.66
C ASP A 52 2.07 -2.34 -9.87
N CYS A 53 0.95 -2.99 -10.23
CA CYS A 53 -0.31 -2.89 -9.51
C CYS A 53 -0.34 -3.95 -8.40
N VAL A 54 -0.84 -3.60 -7.22
CA VAL A 54 -0.94 -4.53 -6.09
C VAL A 54 -2.35 -4.54 -5.53
N ILE A 55 -2.88 -5.74 -5.37
CA ILE A 55 -4.15 -6.03 -4.71
C ILE A 55 -3.82 -6.69 -3.38
N ILE A 56 -4.31 -6.14 -2.28
CA ILE A 56 -4.17 -6.73 -0.95
C ILE A 56 -5.52 -7.30 -0.55
N VAL A 57 -5.55 -8.56 -0.16
CA VAL A 57 -6.75 -9.24 0.36
C VAL A 57 -6.56 -9.55 1.84
N ASN A 58 -7.66 -9.84 2.54
CA ASN A 58 -7.68 -10.14 3.97
C ASN A 58 -7.09 -9.03 4.86
N ALA A 59 -7.28 -7.77 4.51
CA ALA A 59 -6.76 -6.64 5.30
C ALA A 59 -7.25 -6.63 6.76
N ALA A 60 -8.39 -7.23 7.05
CA ALA A 60 -8.91 -7.37 8.42
C ALA A 60 -8.07 -8.31 9.32
N LYS A 61 -7.28 -9.20 8.72
CA LYS A 61 -6.46 -10.19 9.43
C LYS A 61 -4.99 -9.77 9.62
N VAL A 62 -4.67 -8.52 9.34
CA VAL A 62 -3.32 -7.96 9.53
C VAL A 62 -2.97 -7.88 11.01
N ARG A 63 -1.73 -8.20 11.37
CA ARG A 63 -1.22 -8.13 12.74
C ARG A 63 -0.43 -6.86 13.01
N LEU A 64 -0.55 -6.37 14.24
CA LEU A 64 0.34 -5.37 14.83
C LEU A 64 1.16 -6.02 15.95
N THR A 65 2.43 -5.63 16.07
CA THR A 65 3.35 -6.15 17.09
C THR A 65 3.27 -5.33 18.37
N GLY A 66 3.49 -5.98 19.51
CA GLY A 66 3.49 -5.35 20.82
C GLY A 66 2.11 -4.74 21.14
N ASN A 67 2.11 -3.65 21.88
CA ASN A 67 0.90 -3.01 22.41
C ASN A 67 0.25 -2.00 21.42
N LYS A 68 0.65 -2.03 20.14
CA LYS A 68 0.24 -1.02 19.14
C LYS A 68 -1.26 -1.01 18.84
N LEU A 69 -1.96 -2.09 19.09
CA LEU A 69 -3.43 -2.13 18.95
C LEU A 69 -4.12 -1.14 19.89
N ALA A 70 -3.62 -1.04 21.12
CA ALA A 70 -4.19 -0.18 22.15
C ALA A 70 -3.57 1.22 22.15
N GLU A 71 -2.25 1.32 21.99
CA GLU A 71 -1.53 2.59 22.19
C GLU A 71 -1.35 3.41 20.92
N LYS A 72 -1.20 2.74 19.75
CA LYS A 72 -0.98 3.48 18.51
C LYS A 72 -2.26 4.14 18.03
N THR A 73 -2.24 5.46 17.89
CA THR A 73 -3.36 6.25 17.40
C THR A 73 -3.14 6.73 15.97
N HIS A 74 -4.23 6.83 15.22
CA HIS A 74 -4.32 7.57 13.97
C HIS A 74 -4.91 8.93 14.26
N ILE A 75 -4.12 9.99 14.04
CA ILE A 75 -4.50 11.37 14.29
C ILE A 75 -4.86 12.04 12.98
N HIS A 76 -6.02 12.71 12.98
CA HIS A 76 -6.51 13.52 11.88
C HIS A 76 -7.03 14.86 12.40
N HIS A 77 -6.67 15.95 11.71
CA HIS A 77 -7.14 17.31 12.06
C HIS A 77 -8.16 17.80 11.01
N THR A 78 -9.28 18.33 11.48
CA THR A 78 -10.37 18.80 10.60
C THR A 78 -10.13 20.18 10.00
N GLY A 79 -9.13 20.94 10.48
CA GLY A 79 -8.84 22.31 10.06
C GLY A 79 -9.51 23.38 10.94
N TYR A 80 -10.40 23.03 11.86
CA TYR A 80 -11.04 23.95 12.78
C TYR A 80 -10.34 23.98 14.14
N PRO A 81 -10.45 25.08 14.93
CA PRO A 81 -9.95 25.12 16.31
C PRO A 81 -10.49 23.94 17.12
N GLY A 82 -9.61 23.21 17.83
CA GLY A 82 -9.99 22.02 18.58
C GLY A 82 -10.36 20.80 17.73
N GLY A 83 -10.09 20.82 16.43
CA GLY A 83 -10.49 19.78 15.46
C GLY A 83 -9.58 18.55 15.38
N ILE A 84 -8.79 18.24 16.40
CA ILE A 84 -8.00 17.00 16.48
C ILE A 84 -8.94 15.84 16.76
N LYS A 85 -8.86 14.80 15.89
CA LYS A 85 -9.55 13.52 16.08
C LYS A 85 -8.54 12.41 16.16
N GLU A 86 -8.64 11.59 17.17
CA GLU A 86 -7.78 10.45 17.43
C GLU A 86 -8.61 9.18 17.47
N ILE A 87 -8.10 8.12 16.86
CA ILE A 87 -8.67 6.78 16.89
C ILE A 87 -7.54 5.78 17.11
N THR A 88 -7.74 4.80 17.98
CA THR A 88 -6.75 3.72 18.17
C THR A 88 -6.70 2.80 16.95
N TYR A 89 -5.54 2.16 16.70
CA TYR A 89 -5.44 1.22 15.59
C TYR A 89 -6.32 -0.02 15.79
N GLY A 90 -6.59 -0.43 17.03
CA GLY A 90 -7.54 -1.49 17.32
C GLY A 90 -8.95 -1.17 16.82
N GLU A 91 -9.46 0.01 17.15
CA GLU A 91 -10.77 0.47 16.66
C GLU A 91 -10.77 0.71 15.15
N LEU A 92 -9.67 1.22 14.58
CA LEU A 92 -9.54 1.50 13.16
C LEU A 92 -9.59 0.20 12.35
N LEU A 93 -8.88 -0.84 12.76
CA LEU A 93 -8.90 -2.15 12.12
C LEU A 93 -10.26 -2.84 12.26
N ALA A 94 -10.97 -2.64 13.36
CA ALA A 94 -12.31 -3.18 13.54
C ALA A 94 -13.34 -2.47 12.63
N LYS A 95 -13.25 -1.14 12.48
CA LYS A 95 -14.21 -0.34 11.72
C LYS A 95 -13.90 -0.28 10.23
N LYS A 96 -12.62 -0.05 9.87
CA LYS A 96 -12.15 0.19 8.48
C LYS A 96 -10.75 -0.39 8.27
N PRO A 97 -10.60 -1.71 8.17
CA PRO A 97 -9.29 -2.35 8.00
C PRO A 97 -8.59 -1.96 6.70
N GLU A 98 -9.35 -1.78 5.62
CA GLU A 98 -8.82 -1.34 4.33
C GLU A 98 -8.12 0.02 4.43
N PHE A 99 -8.74 0.95 5.15
CA PHE A 99 -8.16 2.29 5.36
C PHE A 99 -6.87 2.24 6.19
N ALA A 100 -6.80 1.37 7.21
CA ALA A 100 -5.61 1.23 8.04
C ALA A 100 -4.40 0.76 7.22
N VAL A 101 -4.59 -0.24 6.37
CA VAL A 101 -3.55 -0.78 5.48
C VAL A 101 -3.18 0.25 4.41
N TYR A 102 -4.18 0.85 3.76
CA TYR A 102 -3.98 1.88 2.73
C TYR A 102 -3.16 3.06 3.27
N GLU A 103 -3.53 3.57 4.45
CA GLU A 103 -2.86 4.71 5.07
C GLU A 103 -1.41 4.39 5.48
N SER A 104 -1.15 3.17 5.95
CA SER A 104 0.20 2.72 6.25
C SER A 104 1.10 2.72 5.01
N ILE A 105 0.60 2.24 3.88
CA ILE A 105 1.32 2.22 2.60
C ILE A 105 1.47 3.66 2.06
N ARG A 106 0.40 4.46 2.10
CA ARG A 106 0.42 5.86 1.64
C ARG A 106 1.52 6.68 2.31
N ARG A 107 1.72 6.48 3.62
CA ARG A 107 2.78 7.18 4.37
C ARG A 107 4.20 6.76 3.98
N MET A 108 4.36 5.58 3.38
CA MET A 108 5.65 5.08 2.86
C MET A 108 5.91 5.45 1.40
N MET A 109 4.90 5.99 0.71
CA MET A 109 5.03 6.41 -0.69
C MET A 109 5.61 7.83 -0.79
N PRO A 110 6.27 8.17 -1.92
CA PRO A 110 6.71 9.54 -2.18
C PRO A 110 5.54 10.53 -2.11
N LYS A 111 5.80 11.70 -1.57
CA LYS A 111 4.85 12.83 -1.60
C LYS A 111 4.94 13.52 -2.95
N GLY A 112 3.82 13.96 -3.49
CA GLY A 112 3.79 14.69 -4.76
C GLY A 112 2.92 14.02 -5.83
N PRO A 113 2.86 14.60 -7.04
CA PRO A 113 1.99 14.10 -8.12
C PRO A 113 2.31 12.67 -8.56
N LEU A 114 3.60 12.34 -8.69
CA LEU A 114 4.04 11.00 -9.09
C LEU A 114 3.67 9.94 -8.03
N GLY A 115 3.91 10.22 -6.75
CA GLY A 115 3.53 9.31 -5.67
C GLY A 115 2.02 9.07 -5.60
N ARG A 116 1.20 10.08 -5.88
CA ARG A 116 -0.26 9.92 -5.98
C ARG A 116 -0.67 9.04 -7.16
N LYS A 117 0.02 9.13 -8.32
CA LYS A 117 -0.21 8.21 -9.45
C LYS A 117 0.17 6.78 -9.09
N MET A 118 1.30 6.57 -8.44
CA MET A 118 1.72 5.24 -7.96
C MET A 118 0.71 4.64 -6.98
N LEU A 119 0.21 5.44 -6.05
CA LEU A 119 -0.75 5.00 -5.04
C LEU A 119 -2.11 4.57 -5.64
N LYS A 120 -2.52 5.12 -6.79
CA LYS A 120 -3.74 4.71 -7.50
C LYS A 120 -3.70 3.25 -7.99
N LYS A 121 -2.53 2.64 -8.07
CA LYS A 121 -2.33 1.23 -8.43
C LYS A 121 -2.52 0.26 -7.26
N LEU A 122 -2.73 0.77 -6.05
CA LEU A 122 -3.04 -0.02 -4.87
C LEU A 122 -4.54 -0.24 -4.75
N ARG A 123 -4.93 -1.50 -4.52
CA ARG A 123 -6.28 -1.91 -4.17
C ARG A 123 -6.23 -2.71 -2.88
N VAL A 124 -7.10 -2.42 -1.93
CA VAL A 124 -7.15 -3.09 -0.63
C VAL A 124 -8.56 -3.59 -0.37
N TYR A 125 -8.67 -4.84 0.04
CA TYR A 125 -9.93 -5.52 0.35
C TYR A 125 -9.86 -6.11 1.76
N ALA A 126 -10.92 -5.91 2.53
CA ALA A 126 -11.03 -6.47 3.88
C ALA A 126 -11.15 -8.00 3.89
N GLY A 127 -11.87 -8.54 2.91
CA GLY A 127 -12.14 -9.98 2.73
C GLY A 127 -11.15 -10.68 1.78
N PRO A 128 -11.40 -11.97 1.52
CA PRO A 128 -10.54 -12.79 0.65
C PRO A 128 -10.77 -12.57 -0.84
N THR A 129 -11.88 -11.94 -1.25
CA THR A 129 -12.28 -11.77 -2.64
C THR A 129 -11.93 -10.39 -3.17
N HIS A 130 -11.62 -10.31 -4.45
CA HIS A 130 -11.38 -9.05 -5.18
C HIS A 130 -12.10 -9.05 -6.54
N ASN A 131 -12.33 -7.88 -7.11
CA ASN A 131 -13.08 -7.71 -8.37
C ASN A 131 -12.17 -7.51 -9.60
N HIS A 132 -10.93 -8.02 -9.56
CA HIS A 132 -9.92 -7.79 -10.61
C HIS A 132 -9.48 -9.08 -11.30
N GLU A 133 -10.42 -10.00 -11.55
CA GLU A 133 -10.13 -11.27 -12.24
C GLU A 133 -9.72 -11.04 -13.71
N ALA A 134 -10.32 -10.05 -14.36
CA ALA A 134 -10.02 -9.71 -15.76
C ALA A 134 -8.56 -9.31 -16.00
N GLN A 135 -7.87 -8.79 -14.99
CA GLN A 135 -6.45 -8.42 -15.04
C GLN A 135 -5.50 -9.61 -14.83
N GLN A 136 -6.03 -10.81 -14.54
CA GLN A 136 -5.27 -12.03 -14.28
C GLN A 136 -4.07 -11.81 -13.31
N PRO A 137 -4.35 -11.36 -12.08
CA PRO A 137 -3.30 -11.03 -11.14
C PRO A 137 -2.53 -12.27 -10.68
N GLU A 138 -1.20 -12.18 -10.61
CA GLU A 138 -0.31 -13.22 -10.13
C GLU A 138 -0.28 -13.21 -8.59
N ALA A 139 -0.36 -14.37 -7.93
CA ALA A 139 -0.19 -14.46 -6.49
C ALA A 139 1.28 -14.19 -6.11
N LEU A 140 1.49 -13.26 -5.19
CA LEU A 140 2.82 -12.89 -4.70
C LEU A 140 2.93 -13.16 -3.21
N VAL A 141 3.87 -14.02 -2.82
CA VAL A 141 4.22 -14.25 -1.42
C VAL A 141 5.34 -13.29 -1.02
N LEU A 142 5.03 -12.43 -0.07
CA LEU A 142 6.02 -11.52 0.53
C LEU A 142 6.81 -12.25 1.62
N LYS A 143 8.11 -11.95 1.73
CA LYS A 143 9.02 -12.58 2.72
C LYS A 143 9.07 -11.80 4.02
#